data_95d092f3d367579ed7c10db5e153465a
#
_entry.id   95d092f3d367579ed7c10db5e153465a
#
_cell.length_a   1.000
_cell.length_b   1.000
_cell.length_c   1.000
_cell.angle_alpha   90.00
_cell.angle_beta   90.00
_cell.angle_gamma   90.00
#
_symmetry.space_group_name_H-M   'P 1'
#
loop_
_entity.id
_entity.type
_entity.pdbx_description
1 polymer ?
#
loop_
_entity_poly.entity_id
_entity_poly.type
_entity_poly.pdbx_seq_one_letter_code
_entity_poly.pdbx_strand_id
1 'polypeptide(L)'
;LAGVSDTQLSEFVSVLTENTVDELAKAGAVECSEEGVLSPLNMGVLSTHLYIQYHTTELFALSITAKAKRRGLLQILASANEFEKLPIRQHEQLLLERMEKRLTYVLENATLTARKVNVLLQTHFSREPVPADLHRDALEVLPTAVRLLHGMVNVCSSSMWLKPAIAAIELCQMVVQGQWNEDSRLLQLPHTRLRERGR
;
A
#
# COMPACT_ATOMS: atom_id res chain seq x y z
N LEU A 1 -6.20 -4.45 35.61
CA LEU A 1 -5.52 -5.77 35.75
C LEU A 1 -5.50 -6.28 37.20
N ALA A 2 -6.27 -5.67 38.10
CA ALA A 2 -6.40 -6.13 39.49
C ALA A 2 -7.36 -7.35 39.52
N GLY A 3 -6.80 -8.55 39.79
CA GLY A 3 -7.59 -9.77 40.00
C GLY A 3 -7.27 -10.96 39.08
N VAL A 4 -6.30 -10.83 38.19
CA VAL A 4 -5.83 -11.95 37.34
C VAL A 4 -4.67 -12.65 38.05
N SER A 5 -4.75 -14.01 38.20
CA SER A 5 -3.66 -14.79 38.78
C SER A 5 -2.48 -14.91 37.81
N ASP A 6 -1.25 -15.06 38.31
CA ASP A 6 -0.04 -15.21 37.49
C ASP A 6 -0.14 -16.42 36.53
N THR A 7 -0.85 -17.47 36.94
CA THR A 7 -1.11 -18.66 36.11
C THR A 7 -2.01 -18.33 34.91
N GLN A 8 -3.09 -17.59 35.13
CA GLN A 8 -4.01 -17.15 34.06
C GLN A 8 -3.30 -16.19 33.08
N LEU A 9 -2.43 -15.34 33.59
CA LEU A 9 -1.63 -14.45 32.75
C LEU A 9 -0.64 -15.24 31.88
N SER A 10 0.03 -16.22 32.45
CA SER A 10 0.97 -17.11 31.74
C SER A 10 0.26 -17.91 30.65
N GLU A 11 -0.89 -18.51 30.92
CA GLU A 11 -1.70 -19.22 29.94
C GLU A 11 -2.15 -18.29 28.81
N PHE A 12 -2.64 -17.10 29.14
CA PHE A 12 -3.06 -16.13 28.13
C PHE A 12 -1.90 -15.73 27.22
N VAL A 13 -0.71 -15.44 27.78
CA VAL A 13 0.49 -15.08 27.00
C VAL A 13 0.94 -16.25 26.12
N SER A 14 0.89 -17.48 26.60
CA SER A 14 1.24 -18.66 25.80
C SER A 14 0.31 -18.83 24.60
N VAL A 15 -1.00 -18.77 24.82
CA VAL A 15 -2.00 -18.86 23.75
C VAL A 15 -1.85 -17.71 22.74
N LEU A 16 -1.59 -16.49 23.22
CA LEU A 16 -1.36 -15.34 22.36
C LEU A 16 -0.11 -15.53 21.50
N THR A 17 0.97 -16.03 22.08
CA THR A 17 2.22 -16.29 21.38
C THR A 17 2.06 -17.36 20.30
N GLU A 18 1.41 -18.49 20.65
CA GLU A 18 1.13 -19.57 19.68
C GLU A 18 0.29 -19.06 18.52
N ASN A 19 -0.81 -18.36 18.79
CA ASN A 19 -1.66 -17.79 17.75
C ASN A 19 -0.88 -16.81 16.83
N THR A 20 -0.04 -15.96 17.43
CA THR A 20 0.76 -14.98 16.66
C THR A 20 1.79 -15.68 15.77
N VAL A 21 2.46 -16.72 16.27
CA VAL A 21 3.42 -17.52 15.48
C VAL A 21 2.70 -18.22 14.33
N ASP A 22 1.51 -18.79 14.58
CA ASP A 22 0.70 -19.43 13.56
C ASP A 22 0.25 -18.44 12.46
N GLU A 23 -0.15 -17.24 12.84
CA GLU A 23 -0.52 -16.18 11.89
C GLU A 23 0.68 -15.76 11.03
N LEU A 24 1.85 -15.56 11.63
CA LEU A 24 3.08 -15.22 10.92
C LEU A 24 3.55 -16.35 9.99
N ALA A 25 3.39 -17.60 10.41
CA ALA A 25 3.73 -18.76 9.59
C ALA A 25 2.77 -18.90 8.39
N LYS A 26 1.45 -18.70 8.60
CA LYS A 26 0.46 -18.68 7.52
C LYS A 26 0.70 -17.57 6.51
N ALA A 27 1.10 -16.39 6.99
CA ALA A 27 1.47 -15.25 6.13
C ALA A 27 2.83 -15.43 5.40
N GLY A 28 3.55 -16.53 5.64
CA GLY A 28 4.86 -16.78 5.04
C GLY A 28 5.96 -15.84 5.52
N ALA A 29 5.80 -15.26 6.71
CA ALA A 29 6.80 -14.39 7.31
C ALA A 29 7.87 -15.17 8.07
N VAL A 30 7.50 -16.28 8.71
CA VAL A 30 8.39 -17.17 9.44
C VAL A 30 8.09 -18.63 9.09
N GLU A 31 9.09 -19.48 9.26
CA GLU A 31 8.97 -20.93 9.21
C GLU A 31 9.21 -21.48 10.61
N CYS A 32 8.33 -22.37 11.06
CA CYS A 32 8.48 -23.06 12.32
C CYS A 32 8.92 -24.50 12.05
N SER A 33 10.09 -24.91 12.58
CA SER A 33 10.55 -26.28 12.47
C SER A 33 9.83 -27.19 13.47
N GLU A 34 9.90 -28.51 13.28
CA GLU A 34 9.33 -29.51 14.19
C GLU A 34 9.90 -29.40 15.62
N GLU A 35 11.07 -28.83 15.77
CA GLU A 35 11.73 -28.58 17.06
C GLU A 35 11.29 -27.26 17.72
N GLY A 36 10.35 -26.53 17.13
CA GLY A 36 9.88 -25.22 17.62
C GLY A 36 10.83 -24.06 17.36
N VAL A 37 11.84 -24.25 16.49
CA VAL A 37 12.76 -23.16 16.09
C VAL A 37 12.12 -22.32 15.00
N LEU A 38 12.08 -21.00 15.21
CA LEU A 38 11.57 -20.03 14.24
C LEU A 38 12.69 -19.52 13.34
N SER A 39 12.49 -19.62 12.04
CA SER A 39 13.38 -19.09 11.01
C SER A 39 12.65 -18.01 10.18
N PRO A 40 13.26 -16.82 9.95
CA PRO A 40 12.65 -15.79 9.14
C PRO A 40 12.64 -16.18 7.66
N LEU A 41 11.50 -16.05 7.01
CA LEU A 41 11.37 -16.17 5.57
C LEU A 41 11.58 -14.81 4.89
N ASN A 42 11.78 -14.82 3.57
CA ASN A 42 12.06 -13.60 2.80
C ASN A 42 10.99 -12.50 2.98
N MET A 43 9.70 -12.88 3.07
CA MET A 43 8.60 -11.92 3.31
C MET A 43 8.66 -11.31 4.70
N GLY A 44 9.05 -12.06 5.73
CA GLY A 44 9.26 -11.54 7.08
C GLY A 44 10.44 -10.58 7.17
N VAL A 45 11.56 -10.91 6.53
CA VAL A 45 12.73 -10.01 6.43
C VAL A 45 12.34 -8.71 5.71
N LEU A 46 11.60 -8.79 4.60
CA LEU A 46 11.13 -7.64 3.84
C LEU A 46 10.20 -6.74 4.67
N SER A 47 9.23 -7.36 5.36
CA SER A 47 8.29 -6.69 6.25
C SER A 47 9.03 -5.88 7.32
N THR A 48 9.99 -6.51 7.99
CA THR A 48 10.79 -5.89 9.05
C THR A 48 11.69 -4.77 8.52
N HIS A 49 12.37 -5.00 7.39
CA HIS A 49 13.31 -4.04 6.80
C HIS A 49 12.63 -2.76 6.32
N LEU A 50 11.44 -2.88 5.74
CA LEU A 50 10.67 -1.74 5.21
C LEU A 50 9.61 -1.20 6.19
N TYR A 51 9.49 -1.78 7.38
CA TYR A 51 8.43 -1.43 8.34
C TYR A 51 7.03 -1.52 7.73
N ILE A 52 6.77 -2.59 6.98
CA ILE A 52 5.48 -2.91 6.37
C ILE A 52 4.80 -3.98 7.22
N GLN A 53 3.50 -3.90 7.37
CA GLN A 53 2.73 -4.92 8.09
C GLN A 53 2.79 -6.26 7.33
N TYR A 54 2.92 -7.37 8.05
CA TYR A 54 2.99 -8.70 7.45
C TYR A 54 1.75 -9.05 6.61
N HIS A 55 0.58 -8.59 7.00
CA HIS A 55 -0.65 -8.70 6.18
C HIS A 55 -0.52 -8.05 4.81
N THR A 56 0.18 -6.91 4.72
CA THR A 56 0.40 -6.24 3.45
C THR A 56 1.43 -6.97 2.59
N THR A 57 2.47 -7.54 3.18
CA THR A 57 3.42 -8.38 2.42
C THR A 57 2.77 -9.67 1.94
N GLU A 58 1.89 -10.27 2.73
CA GLU A 58 1.04 -11.39 2.33
C GLU A 58 0.12 -11.00 1.16
N LEU A 59 -0.60 -9.87 1.28
CA LEU A 59 -1.43 -9.34 0.20
C LEU A 59 -0.64 -9.18 -1.10
N PHE A 60 0.58 -8.66 -1.03
CA PHE A 60 1.44 -8.51 -2.20
C PHE A 60 1.84 -9.85 -2.80
N ALA A 61 2.24 -10.81 -1.97
CA ALA A 61 2.62 -12.15 -2.41
C ALA A 61 1.46 -12.89 -3.11
N LEU A 62 0.24 -12.74 -2.62
CA LEU A 62 -0.94 -13.41 -3.16
C LEU A 62 -1.56 -12.68 -4.38
N SER A 63 -1.51 -11.34 -4.40
CA SER A 63 -2.25 -10.55 -5.39
C SER A 63 -1.41 -10.14 -6.60
N ILE A 64 -0.09 -9.98 -6.45
CA ILE A 64 0.78 -9.60 -7.56
C ILE A 64 1.02 -10.85 -8.43
N THR A 65 0.87 -10.69 -9.73
CA THR A 65 1.12 -11.75 -10.71
C THR A 65 2.17 -11.31 -11.73
N ALA A 66 2.78 -12.25 -12.44
CA ALA A 66 3.76 -11.96 -13.49
C ALA A 66 3.23 -11.07 -14.64
N LYS A 67 1.90 -10.96 -14.78
CA LYS A 67 1.21 -10.15 -15.79
C LYS A 67 0.60 -8.87 -15.21
N ALA A 68 0.84 -8.56 -13.94
CA ALA A 68 0.28 -7.37 -13.30
C ALA A 68 0.73 -6.09 -14.03
N LYS A 69 -0.26 -5.22 -14.28
CA LYS A 69 -0.07 -3.91 -14.92
C LYS A 69 -0.18 -2.80 -13.86
N ARG A 70 0.21 -1.57 -14.18
CA ARG A 70 0.13 -0.40 -13.28
C ARG A 70 -1.24 -0.25 -12.61
N ARG A 71 -2.35 -0.40 -13.35
CA ARG A 71 -3.71 -0.34 -12.76
C ARG A 71 -3.90 -1.37 -11.64
N GLY A 72 -3.50 -2.63 -11.88
CA GLY A 72 -3.61 -3.69 -10.87
C GLY A 72 -2.72 -3.44 -9.66
N LEU A 73 -1.48 -3.00 -9.88
CA LEU A 73 -0.56 -2.65 -8.79
C LEU A 73 -1.08 -1.45 -7.98
N LEU A 74 -1.68 -0.44 -8.62
CA LEU A 74 -2.30 0.69 -7.94
C LEU A 74 -3.50 0.24 -7.08
N GLN A 75 -4.30 -0.71 -7.57
CA GLN A 75 -5.39 -1.30 -6.80
C GLN A 75 -4.89 -2.07 -5.58
N ILE A 76 -3.87 -2.91 -5.74
CA ILE A 76 -3.25 -3.66 -4.64
C ILE A 76 -2.64 -2.69 -3.62
N LEU A 77 -1.94 -1.66 -4.09
CA LEU A 77 -1.39 -0.61 -3.24
C LEU A 77 -2.46 0.09 -2.40
N ALA A 78 -3.56 0.49 -3.04
CA ALA A 78 -4.65 1.19 -2.36
C ALA A 78 -5.38 0.30 -1.33
N SER A 79 -5.29 -1.01 -1.47
CA SER A 79 -5.88 -2.00 -0.54
C SER A 79 -4.92 -2.43 0.58
N ALA A 80 -3.75 -1.79 0.70
CA ALA A 80 -2.78 -2.12 1.74
C ALA A 80 -3.30 -1.79 3.13
N ASN A 81 -2.96 -2.65 4.10
CA ASN A 81 -3.47 -2.57 5.47
C ASN A 81 -2.98 -1.31 6.22
N GLU A 82 -1.86 -0.72 5.79
CA GLU A 82 -1.36 0.55 6.32
C GLU A 82 -2.34 1.69 6.18
N PHE A 83 -3.20 1.65 5.18
CA PHE A 83 -4.21 2.68 4.94
C PHE A 83 -5.52 2.46 5.68
N GLU A 84 -5.71 1.33 6.34
CA GLU A 84 -6.95 1.01 7.07
C GLU A 84 -7.27 2.05 8.16
N LYS A 85 -6.23 2.64 8.75
CA LYS A 85 -6.34 3.66 9.81
C LYS A 85 -6.67 5.07 9.29
N LEU A 86 -6.73 5.28 7.98
CA LEU A 86 -7.09 6.58 7.43
C LEU A 86 -8.53 6.94 7.82
N PRO A 87 -8.76 8.12 8.42
CA PRO A 87 -10.08 8.53 8.83
C PRO A 87 -10.98 8.78 7.62
N ILE A 88 -12.20 8.30 7.68
CA ILE A 88 -13.25 8.61 6.69
C ILE A 88 -14.28 9.48 7.40
N ARG A 89 -14.45 10.73 6.92
CA ARG A 89 -15.40 11.70 7.48
C ARG A 89 -16.75 11.58 6.79
N GLN A 90 -17.83 11.93 7.48
CA GLN A 90 -19.20 11.73 6.98
C GLN A 90 -19.49 12.35 5.60
N HIS A 91 -18.86 13.48 5.26
CA HIS A 91 -19.10 14.19 4.01
C HIS A 91 -18.11 13.84 2.89
N GLU A 92 -17.09 13.03 3.17
CA GLU A 92 -16.05 12.70 2.19
C GLU A 92 -16.56 11.82 1.06
N GLN A 93 -17.53 10.97 1.31
CA GLN A 93 -18.02 10.03 0.29
C GLN A 93 -18.49 10.76 -0.97
N LEU A 94 -19.32 11.78 -0.84
CA LEU A 94 -19.80 12.57 -1.98
C LEU A 94 -18.69 13.33 -2.70
N LEU A 95 -17.68 13.78 -1.94
CA LEU A 95 -16.51 14.44 -2.48
C LEU A 95 -15.65 13.46 -3.29
N LEU A 96 -15.38 12.28 -2.73
CA LEU A 96 -14.64 11.22 -3.40
C LEU A 96 -15.34 10.77 -4.68
N GLU A 97 -16.66 10.57 -4.67
CA GLU A 97 -17.43 10.21 -5.86
C GLU A 97 -17.34 11.27 -6.99
N ARG A 98 -17.30 12.55 -6.63
CA ARG A 98 -17.08 13.63 -7.60
C ARG A 98 -15.69 13.61 -8.19
N MET A 99 -14.67 13.37 -7.35
CA MET A 99 -13.28 13.29 -7.78
C MET A 99 -13.03 12.05 -8.63
N GLU A 100 -13.60 10.90 -8.26
CA GLU A 100 -13.48 9.64 -9.02
C GLU A 100 -13.92 9.74 -10.48
N LYS A 101 -14.92 10.57 -10.77
CA LYS A 101 -15.38 10.79 -12.16
C LYS A 101 -14.32 11.38 -13.08
N ARG A 102 -13.25 11.94 -12.53
CA ARG A 102 -12.14 12.54 -13.27
C ARG A 102 -10.90 11.64 -13.35
N LEU A 103 -10.91 10.51 -12.61
CA LEU A 103 -9.77 9.62 -12.53
C LEU A 103 -9.58 8.81 -13.81
N THR A 104 -8.32 8.51 -14.11
CA THR A 104 -7.94 7.59 -15.19
C THR A 104 -8.28 6.13 -14.84
N TYR A 105 -8.08 5.75 -13.56
CA TYR A 105 -8.31 4.40 -13.07
C TYR A 105 -9.31 4.42 -11.90
N VAL A 106 -10.49 3.89 -12.12
CA VAL A 106 -11.49 3.68 -11.07
C VAL A 106 -11.32 2.26 -10.53
N LEU A 107 -11.37 2.11 -9.21
CA LEU A 107 -11.29 0.81 -8.55
C LEU A 107 -12.68 0.17 -8.48
N GLU A 108 -12.74 -1.10 -8.85
CA GLU A 108 -13.96 -1.90 -8.77
C GLU A 108 -13.98 -2.69 -7.45
N ASN A 109 -15.13 -2.75 -6.79
CA ASN A 109 -15.35 -3.51 -5.54
C ASN A 109 -14.34 -3.17 -4.42
N ALA A 110 -13.87 -1.92 -4.35
CA ALA A 110 -12.91 -1.46 -3.37
C ALA A 110 -13.59 -0.88 -2.12
N THR A 111 -12.93 -1.01 -0.97
CA THR A 111 -13.35 -0.34 0.26
C THR A 111 -13.30 1.18 0.10
N LEU A 112 -14.06 1.90 0.93
CA LEU A 112 -14.08 3.37 0.86
C LEU A 112 -12.69 3.97 1.14
N THR A 113 -11.91 3.34 2.01
CA THR A 113 -10.51 3.70 2.30
C THR A 113 -9.63 3.53 1.06
N ALA A 114 -9.71 2.38 0.37
CA ALA A 114 -8.94 2.13 -0.84
C ALA A 114 -9.33 3.11 -1.97
N ARG A 115 -10.62 3.43 -2.13
CA ARG A 115 -11.10 4.47 -3.04
C ARG A 115 -10.49 5.82 -2.72
N LYS A 116 -10.46 6.21 -1.44
CA LYS A 116 -9.85 7.46 -0.98
C LYS A 116 -8.36 7.52 -1.32
N VAL A 117 -7.60 6.46 -1.01
CA VAL A 117 -6.18 6.37 -1.35
C VAL A 117 -5.96 6.50 -2.85
N ASN A 118 -6.75 5.80 -3.67
CA ASN A 118 -6.67 5.87 -5.13
C ASN A 118 -6.94 7.28 -5.66
N VAL A 119 -7.97 7.96 -5.12
CA VAL A 119 -8.30 9.35 -5.46
C VAL A 119 -7.13 10.27 -5.14
N LEU A 120 -6.57 10.17 -3.93
CA LEU A 120 -5.47 11.03 -3.49
C LEU A 120 -4.22 10.83 -4.35
N LEU A 121 -3.84 9.59 -4.66
CA LEU A 121 -2.68 9.28 -5.51
C LEU A 121 -2.87 9.82 -6.93
N GLN A 122 -4.01 9.58 -7.57
CA GLN A 122 -4.23 10.04 -8.95
C GLN A 122 -4.41 11.55 -9.04
N THR A 123 -5.02 12.20 -8.05
CA THR A 123 -5.09 13.67 -7.96
C THR A 123 -3.68 14.26 -7.86
N HIS A 124 -2.80 13.62 -7.07
CA HIS A 124 -1.40 14.00 -6.97
C HIS A 124 -0.66 13.85 -8.31
N PHE A 125 -0.85 12.74 -9.05
CA PHE A 125 -0.25 12.54 -10.38
C PHE A 125 -0.72 13.57 -11.40
N SER A 126 -1.99 13.97 -11.32
CA SER A 126 -2.58 14.98 -12.21
C SER A 126 -2.26 16.42 -11.77
N ARG A 127 -1.57 16.60 -10.63
CA ARG A 127 -1.30 17.93 -10.02
C ARG A 127 -2.56 18.78 -9.83
N GLU A 128 -3.69 18.13 -9.63
CA GLU A 128 -4.92 18.83 -9.30
C GLU A 128 -4.91 19.28 -7.83
N PRO A 129 -5.55 20.42 -7.51
CA PRO A 129 -5.62 20.89 -6.14
C PRO A 129 -6.44 19.91 -5.30
N VAL A 130 -5.84 19.46 -4.19
CA VAL A 130 -6.51 18.62 -3.22
C VAL A 130 -7.34 19.52 -2.29
N PRO A 131 -8.63 19.21 -2.05
CA PRO A 131 -9.44 19.93 -1.06
C PRO A 131 -8.77 19.98 0.31
N ALA A 132 -8.95 21.09 1.05
CA ALA A 132 -8.31 21.33 2.35
C ALA A 132 -8.53 20.17 3.34
N ASP A 133 -9.73 19.59 3.34
CA ASP A 133 -10.11 18.49 4.22
C ASP A 133 -9.30 17.20 3.97
N LEU A 134 -8.84 16.99 2.73
CA LEU A 134 -8.07 15.82 2.31
C LEU A 134 -6.56 16.06 2.27
N HIS A 135 -6.11 17.31 2.44
CA HIS A 135 -4.69 17.67 2.29
C HIS A 135 -3.81 16.94 3.31
N ARG A 136 -4.24 16.87 4.57
CA ARG A 136 -3.51 16.15 5.62
C ARG A 136 -3.39 14.66 5.31
N ASP A 137 -4.49 14.07 4.83
CA ASP A 137 -4.53 12.65 4.51
C ASP A 137 -3.62 12.34 3.29
N ALA A 138 -3.54 13.25 2.32
CA ALA A 138 -2.60 13.13 1.20
C ALA A 138 -1.13 13.13 1.66
N LEU A 139 -0.77 14.00 2.62
CA LEU A 139 0.59 14.04 3.20
C LEU A 139 0.98 12.75 3.93
N GLU A 140 0.01 12.01 4.46
CA GLU A 140 0.22 10.72 5.11
C GLU A 140 0.29 9.57 4.10
N VAL A 141 -0.54 9.61 3.07
CA VAL A 141 -0.62 8.58 2.03
C VAL A 141 0.64 8.53 1.16
N LEU A 142 1.17 9.67 0.73
CA LEU A 142 2.28 9.73 -0.23
C LEU A 142 3.56 9.03 0.26
N PRO A 143 4.13 9.31 1.45
CA PRO A 143 5.33 8.63 1.92
C PRO A 143 5.08 7.14 2.20
N THR A 144 3.89 6.79 2.69
CA THR A 144 3.50 5.40 2.89
C THR A 144 3.43 4.65 1.56
N ALA A 145 2.86 5.26 0.51
CA ALA A 145 2.78 4.66 -0.82
C ALA A 145 4.19 4.39 -1.41
N VAL A 146 5.15 5.31 -1.25
CA VAL A 146 6.54 5.10 -1.71
C VAL A 146 7.15 3.87 -1.03
N ARG A 147 7.00 3.75 0.30
CA ARG A 147 7.52 2.62 1.08
C ARG A 147 6.89 1.29 0.63
N LEU A 148 5.58 1.27 0.44
CA LEU A 148 4.84 0.10 -0.02
C LEU A 148 5.23 -0.30 -1.45
N LEU A 149 5.45 0.65 -2.34
CA LEU A 149 5.92 0.39 -3.70
C LEU A 149 7.32 -0.22 -3.72
N HIS A 150 8.22 0.19 -2.83
CA HIS A 150 9.50 -0.50 -2.64
C HIS A 150 9.29 -1.96 -2.20
N GLY A 151 8.31 -2.22 -1.32
CA GLY A 151 7.91 -3.59 -0.96
C GLY A 151 7.45 -4.40 -2.18
N MET A 152 6.58 -3.83 -3.00
CA MET A 152 6.11 -4.48 -4.24
C MET A 152 7.26 -4.80 -5.21
N VAL A 153 8.22 -3.88 -5.39
CA VAL A 153 9.41 -4.10 -6.22
C VAL A 153 10.21 -5.28 -5.71
N ASN A 154 10.43 -5.37 -4.39
CA ASN A 154 11.16 -6.48 -3.79
C ASN A 154 10.43 -7.83 -3.95
N VAL A 155 9.11 -7.85 -3.75
CA VAL A 155 8.29 -9.05 -3.99
C VAL A 155 8.38 -9.51 -5.46
N CYS A 156 8.26 -8.56 -6.41
CA CYS A 156 8.38 -8.87 -7.83
C CYS A 156 9.80 -9.36 -8.19
N SER A 157 10.84 -8.78 -7.60
CA SER A 157 12.23 -9.17 -7.80
C SER A 157 12.50 -10.57 -7.27
N SER A 158 12.04 -10.89 -6.06
CA SER A 158 12.16 -12.22 -5.47
C SER A 158 11.46 -13.30 -6.30
N SER A 159 10.37 -12.94 -6.97
CA SER A 159 9.62 -13.83 -7.87
C SER A 159 10.17 -13.83 -9.31
N MET A 160 11.23 -13.10 -9.61
CA MET A 160 11.83 -12.94 -10.95
C MET A 160 10.85 -12.36 -12.00
N TRP A 161 9.91 -11.51 -11.58
CA TRP A 161 8.91 -10.88 -12.45
C TRP A 161 9.33 -9.48 -12.87
N LEU A 162 10.08 -9.36 -13.94
CA LEU A 162 10.61 -8.09 -14.42
C LEU A 162 9.52 -7.07 -14.81
N LYS A 163 8.47 -7.49 -15.53
CA LYS A 163 7.42 -6.57 -16.00
C LYS A 163 6.68 -5.87 -14.86
N PRO A 164 6.14 -6.55 -13.85
CA PRO A 164 5.50 -5.88 -12.72
C PRO A 164 6.51 -5.12 -11.85
N ALA A 165 7.78 -5.55 -11.74
CA ALA A 165 8.80 -4.79 -11.05
C ALA A 165 9.02 -3.41 -11.70
N ILE A 166 9.16 -3.35 -13.01
CA ILE A 166 9.29 -2.08 -13.76
C ILE A 166 8.01 -1.23 -13.55
N ALA A 167 6.83 -1.83 -13.64
CA ALA A 167 5.57 -1.10 -13.44
C ALA A 167 5.44 -0.53 -12.01
N ALA A 168 5.94 -1.23 -10.99
CA ALA A 168 5.98 -0.73 -9.61
C ALA A 168 7.00 0.41 -9.44
N ILE A 169 8.17 0.32 -10.10
CA ILE A 169 9.16 1.40 -10.14
C ILE A 169 8.59 2.65 -10.81
N GLU A 170 7.90 2.49 -11.94
CA GLU A 170 7.22 3.60 -12.63
C GLU A 170 6.18 4.26 -11.73
N LEU A 171 5.35 3.48 -11.01
CA LEU A 171 4.41 4.02 -10.03
C LEU A 171 5.13 4.78 -8.91
N CYS A 172 6.24 4.25 -8.40
CA CYS A 172 7.05 4.93 -7.39
C CYS A 172 7.55 6.28 -7.90
N GLN A 173 8.05 6.35 -9.14
CA GLN A 173 8.46 7.59 -9.78
C GLN A 173 7.29 8.57 -9.92
N MET A 174 6.10 8.09 -10.31
CA MET A 174 4.89 8.92 -10.40
C MET A 174 4.52 9.54 -9.04
N VAL A 175 4.62 8.77 -7.95
CA VAL A 175 4.35 9.28 -6.59
C VAL A 175 5.38 10.35 -6.20
N VAL A 176 6.67 10.10 -6.43
CA VAL A 176 7.75 11.03 -6.04
C VAL A 176 7.73 12.30 -6.88
N GLN A 177 7.45 12.20 -8.18
CA GLN A 177 7.49 13.31 -9.11
C GLN A 177 6.16 14.09 -9.19
N GLY A 178 5.06 13.51 -8.71
CA GLY A 178 3.73 14.08 -8.84
C GLY A 178 3.34 14.30 -10.29
N GLN A 179 3.51 13.27 -11.14
CA GLN A 179 3.14 13.32 -12.56
C GLN A 179 2.89 11.91 -13.11
N TRP A 180 2.10 11.84 -14.18
CA TRP A 180 1.90 10.60 -14.92
C TRP A 180 3.15 10.21 -15.72
N ASN A 181 3.39 8.91 -15.87
CA ASN A 181 4.55 8.40 -16.61
C ASN A 181 4.54 8.81 -18.11
N GLU A 182 3.36 9.06 -18.65
CA GLU A 182 3.13 9.51 -20.03
C GLU A 182 3.35 11.00 -20.23
N ASP A 183 3.46 11.78 -19.16
CA ASP A 183 3.66 13.21 -19.22
C ASP A 183 5.09 13.58 -19.60
N SER A 184 5.27 14.78 -20.12
CA SER A 184 6.59 15.29 -20.46
C SER A 184 7.47 15.44 -19.21
N ARG A 185 8.68 14.91 -19.26
CA ARG A 185 9.69 15.06 -18.18
C ARG A 185 10.02 16.53 -17.88
N LEU A 186 9.78 17.43 -18.82
CA LEU A 186 9.97 18.87 -18.62
C LEU A 186 9.06 19.46 -17.54
N LEU A 187 7.95 18.80 -17.22
CA LEU A 187 7.06 19.21 -16.14
C LEU A 187 7.68 19.11 -14.73
N GLN A 188 8.81 18.44 -14.60
CA GLN A 188 9.57 18.43 -13.35
C GLN A 188 10.27 19.77 -13.09
N LEU A 189 10.47 20.58 -14.13
CA LEU A 189 11.11 21.89 -13.99
C LEU A 189 10.13 22.88 -13.34
N PRO A 190 10.61 23.76 -12.44
CA PRO A 190 9.78 24.79 -11.84
C PRO A 190 9.22 25.72 -12.92
N HIS A 191 8.02 26.21 -12.70
CA HIS A 191 7.30 27.14 -13.61
C HIS A 191 6.89 26.57 -14.96
N THR A 192 7.13 25.28 -15.26
CA THR A 192 6.58 24.64 -16.46
C THR A 192 5.13 24.23 -16.19
N ARG A 193 4.21 24.59 -17.10
CA ARG A 193 2.80 24.19 -17.06
C ARG A 193 2.50 23.28 -18.24
N LEU A 194 1.63 22.30 -18.02
CA LEU A 194 0.98 21.59 -19.12
C LEU A 194 0.23 22.62 -19.96
N ARG A 195 0.59 22.72 -21.24
CA ARG A 195 -0.29 23.38 -22.20
C ARG A 195 -1.53 22.51 -22.24
N GLU A 196 -2.69 23.08 -21.90
CA GLU A 196 -3.96 22.36 -21.93
C GLU A 196 -4.05 21.62 -23.27
N ARG A 197 -4.06 20.28 -23.20
CA ARG A 197 -4.42 19.48 -24.38
C ARG A 197 -5.89 19.78 -24.61
N GLY A 198 -6.18 20.59 -25.62
CA GLY A 198 -7.54 20.83 -26.06
C GLY A 198 -8.24 19.48 -26.22
N ARG A 199 -9.30 19.29 -25.43
CA ARG A 199 -10.25 18.18 -25.58
C ARG A 199 -11.06 18.39 -26.82
#